data_09f4e7855e5854c6674e1426b15edffb
#
_entry.id   09f4e7855e5854c6674e1426b15edffb
#
_cell.length_a   1.000
_cell.length_b   1.000
_cell.length_c   1.000
_cell.angle_alpha   90.00
_cell.angle_beta   90.00
_cell.angle_gamma   90.00
#
_symmetry.space_group_name_H-M   'P 1'
#
loop_
_entity.id
_entity.type
_entity.pdbx_description
1 polymer ?
#
loop_
_entity_poly.entity_id
_entity_poly.type
_entity_poly.pdbx_seq_one_letter_code
_entity_poly.pdbx_strand_id
1 'polypeptide(L)'
;MWVGSALSLFAEHPVLHRTRFSLSTLPLILLVGLLALPVLALLASWLPWGVVQADTGAILREMASTVLPGYVWTTLWLGLWVAVGAAVVGTATAAAVTLFEFPGRRVFEWLLLLPLAMPAYVTAYAYTDFLQFSGPLQVGLRETFGLEGRLLPEVRSLWGAIWVFTFSLYPYVYLLARTALGERAAHLMEAARLLGAPLSRRITSIALPLARPAVAAGVALALMETLADFGVTSYFGIQTFTTGIIKAWLSMDNRIAAAQLSTMLLALVLVLLWLEHRAERRMRFTAKGTGHAGATEAQPVPLRGLARGLAWGVCTLPVFMGFVAPVAFMLRPLASDWSVLPWSRFLEWAWNSVRLGGITAGLAVAVALALAFAVRRRPDLLTRGVVRLASVGYAVPGAVIVVGLLLPVGWVQAHFPHWGVGALVTTTAVGIVWAYLVRFCAVALQSVQSGYARIPASLDDSARMLGAGSARLMANVHWPLLRRSTAAAALLVFVDVMKELPATMVLRPFNSDTLAVVAYQLARDERLGEAALPSLALVAVGLVPVILLSRTLRSRH
;
A
#
# COMPACT_ATOMS: atom_id res chain seq x y z
N MET A 1 -4.04 -3.53 9.95
CA MET A 1 -4.65 -2.59 10.91
C MET A 1 -5.02 -1.24 10.27
N TRP A 2 -4.79 -1.08 8.96
CA TRP A 2 -4.84 0.23 8.30
C TRP A 2 -6.21 0.64 7.74
N VAL A 3 -7.05 -0.25 7.27
CA VAL A 3 -8.37 0.11 6.68
C VAL A 3 -9.54 -0.20 7.63
N GLY A 4 -9.43 -1.17 8.51
CA GLY A 4 -10.55 -1.65 9.33
C GLY A 4 -10.88 -0.80 10.57
N SER A 5 -9.96 -0.02 11.12
CA SER A 5 -10.22 0.79 12.32
C SER A 5 -11.15 1.98 12.06
N ALA A 6 -11.15 2.50 10.84
CA ALA A 6 -11.98 3.65 10.47
C ALA A 6 -13.50 3.34 10.45
N LEU A 7 -13.87 2.09 10.16
CA LEU A 7 -15.29 1.70 10.06
C LEU A 7 -15.92 1.26 11.39
N SER A 8 -15.12 0.97 12.41
CA SER A 8 -15.62 0.41 13.67
C SER A 8 -15.91 1.41 14.77
N LEU A 9 -15.29 2.57 14.75
CA LEU A 9 -15.53 3.64 15.74
C LEU A 9 -16.97 4.20 15.70
N PHE A 10 -17.78 3.74 14.73
CA PHE A 10 -19.12 4.26 14.48
C PHE A 10 -20.25 3.27 14.71
N ALA A 11 -19.95 2.10 15.30
CA ALA A 11 -20.97 1.05 15.51
C ALA A 11 -21.78 1.18 16.81
N GLU A 12 -21.46 2.10 17.70
CA GLU A 12 -22.15 2.25 18.99
C GLU A 12 -22.91 3.58 19.07
N HIS A 13 -24.21 3.46 19.07
CA HIS A 13 -25.36 4.33 19.30
C HIS A 13 -26.12 4.81 18.04
N PRO A 14 -27.30 4.27 17.80
CA PRO A 14 -28.24 4.80 16.80
C PRO A 14 -29.11 5.90 17.44
N VAL A 15 -28.55 7.07 17.66
CA VAL A 15 -29.41 8.24 17.76
C VAL A 15 -29.60 8.77 16.35
N LEU A 16 -30.74 8.43 15.77
CA LEU A 16 -31.20 8.92 14.46
C LEU A 16 -31.43 10.44 14.52
N HIS A 17 -30.37 11.23 14.45
CA HIS A 17 -30.51 12.66 14.16
C HIS A 17 -30.81 12.82 12.67
N ARG A 18 -32.00 13.34 12.34
CA ARG A 18 -32.45 13.72 11.01
C ARG A 18 -31.35 14.52 10.31
N THR A 19 -31.01 14.13 9.09
CA THR A 19 -30.08 14.81 8.21
C THR A 19 -30.58 16.24 7.94
N ARG A 20 -30.02 17.23 8.63
CA ARG A 20 -30.24 18.64 8.29
C ARG A 20 -29.07 19.08 7.42
N PHE A 21 -29.35 19.30 6.14
CA PHE A 21 -28.44 20.01 5.26
C PHE A 21 -28.11 21.37 5.88
N SER A 22 -26.86 21.58 6.23
CA SER A 22 -26.35 22.87 6.69
C SER A 22 -25.40 23.39 5.63
N LEU A 23 -25.48 24.67 5.30
CA LEU A 23 -24.54 25.32 4.38
C LEU A 23 -23.06 25.08 4.76
N SER A 24 -22.79 24.85 6.04
CA SER A 24 -21.43 24.52 6.52
C SER A 24 -20.93 23.12 6.11
N THR A 25 -21.79 22.21 5.61
CA THR A 25 -21.38 20.88 5.10
C THR A 25 -21.11 20.90 3.59
N LEU A 26 -21.49 21.96 2.88
CA LEU A 26 -21.30 22.07 1.43
C LEU A 26 -19.82 21.98 1.00
N PRO A 27 -18.87 22.71 1.62
CA PRO A 27 -17.45 22.59 1.25
C PRO A 27 -16.90 21.16 1.43
N LEU A 28 -17.40 20.45 2.45
CA LEU A 28 -17.01 19.08 2.71
C LEU A 28 -17.52 18.11 1.65
N ILE A 29 -18.78 18.28 1.23
CA ILE A 29 -19.38 17.48 0.16
C ILE A 29 -18.65 17.74 -1.16
N LEU A 30 -18.36 19.01 -1.48
CA LEU A 30 -17.61 19.37 -2.69
C LEU A 30 -16.19 18.77 -2.68
N LEU A 31 -15.50 18.84 -1.55
CA LEU A 31 -14.16 18.27 -1.40
C LEU A 31 -14.17 16.75 -1.62
N VAL A 32 -15.10 16.04 -0.96
CA VAL A 32 -15.18 14.58 -1.12
C VAL A 32 -15.76 14.20 -2.47
N GLY A 33 -16.66 15.01 -3.04
CA GLY A 33 -17.10 14.86 -4.42
C GLY A 33 -15.94 14.93 -5.41
N LEU A 34 -15.00 15.86 -5.21
CA LEU A 34 -13.78 15.98 -6.00
C LEU A 34 -12.85 14.76 -5.84
N LEU A 35 -12.74 14.22 -4.63
CA LEU A 35 -11.95 13.00 -4.37
C LEU A 35 -12.62 11.74 -4.93
N ALA A 36 -13.94 11.67 -4.94
CA ALA A 36 -14.70 10.54 -5.47
C ALA A 36 -14.89 10.60 -7.00
N LEU A 37 -14.72 11.79 -7.61
CA LEU A 37 -14.98 12.03 -9.02
C LEU A 37 -14.31 11.02 -9.96
N PRO A 38 -13.03 10.63 -9.80
CA PRO A 38 -12.41 9.62 -10.66
C PRO A 38 -13.14 8.27 -10.65
N VAL A 39 -13.56 7.80 -9.48
CA VAL A 39 -14.28 6.52 -9.36
C VAL A 39 -15.69 6.65 -9.95
N LEU A 40 -16.38 7.75 -9.68
CA LEU A 40 -17.71 8.01 -10.23
C LEU A 40 -17.68 8.14 -11.75
N ALA A 41 -16.67 8.78 -12.32
CA ALA A 41 -16.50 8.92 -13.75
C ALA A 41 -16.28 7.56 -14.44
N LEU A 42 -15.51 6.66 -13.83
CA LEU A 42 -15.34 5.29 -14.33
C LEU A 42 -16.66 4.52 -14.34
N LEU A 43 -17.45 4.61 -13.29
CA LEU A 43 -18.76 3.97 -13.24
C LEU A 43 -19.74 4.59 -14.25
N ALA A 44 -19.69 5.91 -14.41
CA ALA A 44 -20.52 6.63 -15.39
C ALA A 44 -20.15 6.30 -16.85
N SER A 45 -18.93 5.85 -17.12
CA SER A 45 -18.49 5.49 -18.48
C SER A 45 -19.27 4.31 -19.11
N TRP A 46 -19.99 3.54 -18.29
CA TRP A 46 -20.88 2.46 -18.76
C TRP A 46 -22.27 2.92 -19.15
N LEU A 47 -22.65 4.16 -18.83
CA LEU A 47 -23.96 4.70 -19.14
C LEU A 47 -23.97 5.24 -20.58
N PRO A 48 -25.11 5.10 -21.32
CA PRO A 48 -25.20 5.51 -22.73
C PRO A 48 -25.06 7.02 -22.98
N TRP A 49 -25.21 7.82 -21.94
CA TRP A 49 -24.99 9.29 -21.97
C TRP A 49 -23.64 9.67 -21.35
N GLY A 50 -22.75 8.68 -21.18
CA GLY A 50 -21.44 8.88 -20.59
C GLY A 50 -20.48 9.66 -21.50
N VAL A 51 -19.31 9.89 -20.97
CA VAL A 51 -18.19 10.65 -21.58
C VAL A 51 -17.73 10.07 -22.93
N VAL A 52 -18.23 8.91 -23.33
CA VAL A 52 -17.75 8.15 -24.48
C VAL A 52 -18.90 7.71 -25.38
N GLN A 53 -18.93 8.24 -26.59
CA GLN A 53 -19.99 8.00 -27.58
C GLN A 53 -19.85 6.72 -28.41
N ALA A 54 -18.79 5.92 -28.21
CA ALA A 54 -18.52 4.75 -29.02
C ALA A 54 -19.27 3.50 -28.53
N ASP A 55 -19.36 2.48 -29.36
CA ASP A 55 -20.00 1.21 -29.05
C ASP A 55 -19.22 0.43 -27.96
N THR A 56 -19.50 0.75 -26.69
CA THR A 56 -18.90 0.11 -25.52
C THR A 56 -19.10 -1.39 -25.51
N GLY A 57 -20.22 -1.88 -26.06
CA GLY A 57 -20.52 -3.31 -26.16
C GLY A 57 -19.67 -4.04 -27.21
N ALA A 58 -19.37 -3.38 -28.32
CA ALA A 58 -18.48 -3.96 -29.34
C ALA A 58 -17.04 -4.08 -28.83
N ILE A 59 -16.52 -3.01 -28.21
CA ILE A 59 -15.17 -3.03 -27.62
C ILE A 59 -15.06 -4.09 -26.54
N LEU A 60 -16.06 -4.22 -25.66
CA LEU A 60 -16.05 -5.27 -24.64
C LEU A 60 -16.04 -6.67 -25.24
N ARG A 61 -16.83 -6.93 -26.29
CA ARG A 61 -16.85 -8.24 -26.99
C ARG A 61 -15.53 -8.53 -27.65
N GLU A 62 -14.90 -7.55 -28.29
CA GLU A 62 -13.57 -7.69 -28.88
C GLU A 62 -12.52 -8.00 -27.84
N MET A 63 -12.47 -7.24 -26.73
CA MET A 63 -11.56 -7.54 -25.63
C MET A 63 -11.80 -8.92 -25.03
N ALA A 64 -13.07 -9.33 -24.87
CA ALA A 64 -13.41 -10.64 -24.30
C ALA A 64 -12.93 -11.81 -25.16
N SER A 65 -12.90 -11.61 -26.48
CA SER A 65 -12.41 -12.65 -27.41
C SER A 65 -10.89 -12.62 -27.63
N THR A 66 -10.19 -11.54 -27.25
CA THR A 66 -8.77 -11.33 -27.53
C THR A 66 -7.91 -11.29 -26.27
N VAL A 67 -7.86 -10.16 -25.58
CA VAL A 67 -6.88 -9.86 -24.52
C VAL A 67 -7.38 -10.14 -23.10
N LEU A 68 -8.68 -9.98 -22.84
CA LEU A 68 -9.26 -10.06 -21.49
C LEU A 68 -9.04 -11.41 -20.81
N PRO A 69 -9.20 -12.58 -21.48
CA PRO A 69 -8.92 -13.87 -20.85
C PRO A 69 -7.48 -13.98 -20.36
N GLY A 70 -6.52 -13.46 -21.14
CA GLY A 70 -5.11 -13.42 -20.77
C GLY A 70 -4.87 -12.55 -19.52
N TYR A 71 -5.44 -11.33 -19.47
CA TYR A 71 -5.32 -10.44 -18.32
C TYR A 71 -5.94 -11.05 -17.05
N VAL A 72 -7.13 -11.65 -17.16
CA VAL A 72 -7.81 -12.33 -16.04
C VAL A 72 -6.96 -13.50 -15.53
N TRP A 73 -6.56 -14.39 -16.43
CA TRP A 73 -5.77 -15.57 -16.07
C TRP A 73 -4.46 -15.19 -15.39
N THR A 74 -3.68 -14.32 -16.02
CA THR A 74 -2.38 -13.91 -15.50
C THR A 74 -2.50 -13.19 -14.15
N THR A 75 -3.48 -12.30 -14.03
CA THR A 75 -3.71 -11.57 -12.77
C THR A 75 -4.14 -12.50 -11.63
N LEU A 76 -5.06 -13.44 -11.90
CA LEU A 76 -5.52 -14.39 -10.88
C LEU A 76 -4.42 -15.39 -10.50
N TRP A 77 -3.65 -15.88 -11.48
CA TRP A 77 -2.56 -16.80 -11.24
C TRP A 77 -1.43 -16.15 -10.44
N LEU A 78 -1.02 -14.94 -10.83
CA LEU A 78 -0.08 -14.12 -10.07
C LEU A 78 -0.57 -13.89 -8.64
N GLY A 79 -1.81 -13.44 -8.49
CA GLY A 79 -2.42 -13.21 -7.19
C GLY A 79 -2.48 -14.45 -6.31
N LEU A 80 -2.86 -15.60 -6.87
CA LEU A 80 -2.92 -16.86 -6.13
C LEU A 80 -1.56 -17.23 -5.53
N TRP A 81 -0.51 -17.23 -6.34
CA TRP A 81 0.82 -17.64 -5.86
C TRP A 81 1.46 -16.62 -4.93
N VAL A 82 1.24 -15.35 -5.15
CA VAL A 82 1.66 -14.30 -4.19
C VAL A 82 0.90 -14.44 -2.87
N ALA A 83 -0.40 -14.72 -2.89
CA ALA A 83 -1.18 -14.98 -1.69
C ALA A 83 -0.64 -16.17 -0.89
N VAL A 84 -0.36 -17.29 -1.56
CA VAL A 84 0.21 -18.47 -0.93
C VAL A 84 1.60 -18.17 -0.37
N GLY A 85 2.48 -17.57 -1.16
CA GLY A 85 3.84 -17.23 -0.75
C GLY A 85 3.87 -16.28 0.45
N ALA A 86 3.12 -15.18 0.38
CA ALA A 86 3.04 -14.21 1.47
C ALA A 86 2.40 -14.81 2.73
N ALA A 87 1.36 -15.65 2.60
CA ALA A 87 0.74 -16.36 3.72
C ALA A 87 1.74 -17.29 4.41
N VAL A 88 2.45 -18.11 3.66
CA VAL A 88 3.42 -19.07 4.20
C VAL A 88 4.58 -18.34 4.87
N VAL A 89 5.25 -17.44 4.15
CA VAL A 89 6.42 -16.71 4.67
C VAL A 89 6.04 -15.82 5.86
N GLY A 90 4.96 -15.04 5.72
CA GLY A 90 4.52 -14.11 6.77
C GLY A 90 4.03 -14.83 8.03
N THR A 91 3.31 -15.94 7.89
CA THR A 91 2.84 -16.73 9.04
C THR A 91 3.99 -17.47 9.72
N ALA A 92 4.90 -18.07 8.95
CA ALA A 92 6.05 -18.78 9.49
C ALA A 92 6.98 -17.84 10.28
N THR A 93 7.29 -16.66 9.74
CA THR A 93 8.10 -15.65 10.42
C THR A 93 7.40 -15.07 11.64
N ALA A 94 6.08 -14.80 11.57
CA ALA A 94 5.30 -14.35 12.72
C ALA A 94 5.27 -15.40 13.84
N ALA A 95 5.07 -16.66 13.49
CA ALA A 95 5.10 -17.76 14.46
C ALA A 95 6.49 -17.93 15.08
N ALA A 96 7.55 -17.85 14.27
CA ALA A 96 8.93 -17.96 14.76
C ALA A 96 9.25 -16.91 15.83
N VAL A 97 8.97 -15.64 15.58
CA VAL A 97 9.30 -14.55 16.53
C VAL A 97 8.32 -14.39 17.68
N THR A 98 7.10 -14.95 17.57
CA THR A 98 6.08 -14.82 18.64
C THR A 98 6.07 -16.00 19.58
N LEU A 99 6.16 -17.22 19.04
CA LEU A 99 5.98 -18.45 19.82
C LEU A 99 7.28 -19.01 20.39
N PHE A 100 8.44 -18.61 19.84
CA PHE A 100 9.73 -19.21 20.19
C PHE A 100 10.73 -18.17 20.68
N GLU A 101 11.58 -18.59 21.64
CA GLU A 101 12.72 -17.81 22.12
C GLU A 101 14.02 -18.36 21.52
N PHE A 102 14.75 -17.48 20.84
CA PHE A 102 16.06 -17.76 20.27
C PHE A 102 16.94 -16.50 20.22
N PRO A 103 18.28 -16.62 20.20
CA PRO A 103 19.15 -15.46 20.14
C PRO A 103 18.88 -14.60 18.92
N GLY A 104 18.80 -13.28 19.10
CA GLY A 104 18.49 -12.34 18.00
C GLY A 104 17.00 -12.19 17.65
N ARG A 105 16.07 -12.91 18.30
CA ARG A 105 14.63 -12.79 18.09
C ARG A 105 14.16 -11.33 18.03
N ARG A 106 14.55 -10.51 19.02
CA ARG A 106 14.18 -9.08 19.10
C ARG A 106 14.71 -8.25 17.93
N VAL A 107 15.81 -8.66 17.33
CA VAL A 107 16.36 -8.02 16.13
C VAL A 107 15.53 -8.41 14.92
N PHE A 108 15.16 -9.68 14.76
CA PHE A 108 14.30 -10.13 13.67
C PHE A 108 12.89 -9.50 13.71
N GLU A 109 12.37 -9.16 14.88
CA GLU A 109 11.05 -8.50 15.00
C GLU A 109 10.92 -7.24 14.13
N TRP A 110 11.99 -6.50 13.94
CA TRP A 110 12.00 -5.32 13.08
C TRP A 110 12.68 -5.56 11.73
N LEU A 111 13.69 -6.43 11.63
CA LEU A 111 14.33 -6.77 10.36
C LEU A 111 13.32 -7.32 9.34
N LEU A 112 12.36 -8.11 9.80
CA LEU A 112 11.29 -8.68 8.99
C LEU A 112 10.36 -7.61 8.35
N LEU A 113 10.44 -6.35 8.77
CA LEU A 113 9.72 -5.23 8.19
C LEU A 113 10.50 -4.49 7.11
N LEU A 114 11.82 -4.72 7.00
CA LEU A 114 12.68 -4.00 6.06
C LEU A 114 12.22 -4.06 4.60
N PRO A 115 11.68 -5.19 4.08
CA PRO A 115 11.20 -5.22 2.70
C PRO A 115 10.12 -4.18 2.38
N LEU A 116 9.33 -3.71 3.35
CA LEU A 116 8.38 -2.61 3.13
C LEU A 116 9.04 -1.26 2.80
N ALA A 117 10.31 -1.11 3.14
CA ALA A 117 11.06 0.10 2.78
C ALA A 117 11.32 0.19 1.27
N MET A 118 11.38 -0.95 0.59
CA MET A 118 11.75 -1.07 -0.82
C MET A 118 10.50 -1.26 -1.70
N PRO A 119 10.27 -0.41 -2.72
CA PRO A 119 9.24 -0.67 -3.71
C PRO A 119 9.51 -1.99 -4.46
N ALA A 120 8.46 -2.78 -4.74
CA ALA A 120 8.62 -4.09 -5.40
C ALA A 120 9.32 -3.99 -6.77
N TYR A 121 9.05 -2.93 -7.54
CA TYR A 121 9.71 -2.73 -8.84
C TYR A 121 11.23 -2.48 -8.69
N VAL A 122 11.67 -1.84 -7.61
CA VAL A 122 13.10 -1.65 -7.30
C VAL A 122 13.76 -3.01 -7.02
N THR A 123 13.08 -3.87 -6.25
CA THR A 123 13.52 -5.24 -6.02
C THR A 123 13.64 -6.02 -7.35
N ALA A 124 12.67 -5.85 -8.27
CA ALA A 124 12.70 -6.48 -9.58
C ALA A 124 13.92 -6.04 -10.41
N TYR A 125 14.27 -4.73 -10.39
CA TYR A 125 15.45 -4.22 -11.10
C TYR A 125 16.74 -4.80 -10.55
N ALA A 126 16.88 -4.83 -9.22
CA ALA A 126 18.06 -5.37 -8.55
C ALA A 126 18.29 -6.86 -8.90
N TYR A 127 17.24 -7.66 -8.85
CA TYR A 127 17.33 -9.07 -9.22
C TYR A 127 17.63 -9.26 -10.71
N THR A 128 17.05 -8.45 -11.58
CA THR A 128 17.34 -8.51 -13.01
C THR A 128 18.79 -8.16 -13.29
N ASP A 129 19.30 -7.06 -12.77
CA ASP A 129 20.68 -6.62 -12.96
C ASP A 129 21.69 -7.72 -12.59
N PHE A 130 21.45 -8.39 -11.48
CA PHE A 130 22.40 -9.36 -10.93
C PHE A 130 22.27 -10.78 -11.51
N LEU A 131 21.04 -11.23 -11.81
CA LEU A 131 20.75 -12.62 -12.17
C LEU A 131 20.49 -12.86 -13.67
N GLN A 132 20.31 -11.82 -14.50
CA GLN A 132 20.09 -12.00 -15.93
C GLN A 132 21.28 -12.66 -16.64
N PHE A 133 21.10 -13.10 -17.88
CA PHE A 133 22.14 -13.82 -18.64
C PHE A 133 23.47 -13.08 -18.70
N SER A 134 23.44 -11.76 -18.96
CA SER A 134 24.59 -10.87 -18.97
C SER A 134 24.96 -10.32 -17.58
N GLY A 135 24.23 -10.74 -16.55
CA GLY A 135 24.44 -10.25 -15.17
C GLY A 135 25.69 -10.85 -14.52
N PRO A 136 26.21 -10.15 -13.48
CA PRO A 136 27.48 -10.50 -12.86
C PRO A 136 27.56 -11.94 -12.34
N LEU A 137 26.44 -12.46 -11.80
CA LEU A 137 26.44 -13.83 -11.27
C LEU A 137 26.65 -14.87 -12.36
N GLN A 138 25.87 -14.80 -13.44
CA GLN A 138 25.97 -15.79 -14.53
C GLN A 138 27.30 -15.65 -15.31
N VAL A 139 27.77 -14.40 -15.50
CA VAL A 139 29.08 -14.15 -16.15
C VAL A 139 30.19 -14.75 -15.27
N GLY A 140 30.25 -14.42 -13.97
CA GLY A 140 31.27 -14.94 -13.09
C GLY A 140 31.25 -16.47 -12.94
N LEU A 141 30.07 -17.10 -12.90
CA LEU A 141 29.97 -18.57 -12.87
C LEU A 141 30.48 -19.20 -14.18
N ARG A 142 30.15 -18.63 -15.35
CA ARG A 142 30.65 -19.13 -16.64
C ARG A 142 32.17 -19.01 -16.74
N GLU A 143 32.73 -17.88 -16.36
CA GLU A 143 34.17 -17.64 -16.38
C GLU A 143 34.91 -18.54 -15.39
N THR A 144 34.38 -18.71 -14.18
CA THR A 144 35.05 -19.50 -13.12
C THR A 144 34.99 -21.00 -13.38
N PHE A 145 33.86 -21.50 -13.87
CA PHE A 145 33.63 -22.95 -14.04
C PHE A 145 33.68 -23.44 -15.50
N GLY A 146 33.97 -22.54 -16.46
CA GLY A 146 34.00 -22.90 -17.89
C GLY A 146 32.65 -23.35 -18.44
N LEU A 147 31.54 -22.84 -17.84
CA LEU A 147 30.19 -23.25 -18.24
C LEU A 147 29.71 -22.40 -19.41
N GLU A 148 28.92 -23.02 -20.30
CA GLU A 148 28.33 -22.31 -21.45
C GLU A 148 26.81 -22.22 -21.30
N GLY A 149 26.22 -21.23 -21.98
CA GLY A 149 24.77 -21.03 -22.03
C GLY A 149 24.17 -20.37 -20.79
N ARG A 150 22.84 -20.51 -20.66
CA ARG A 150 22.07 -19.93 -19.55
C ARG A 150 22.08 -20.89 -18.35
N LEU A 151 22.54 -20.40 -17.20
CA LEU A 151 22.64 -21.19 -15.98
C LEU A 151 21.44 -21.05 -15.04
N LEU A 152 20.77 -19.89 -15.07
CA LEU A 152 19.60 -19.59 -14.23
C LEU A 152 18.37 -19.34 -15.10
N PRO A 153 17.15 -19.60 -14.58
CA PRO A 153 15.91 -19.25 -15.25
C PRO A 153 15.81 -17.74 -15.51
N GLU A 154 14.96 -17.37 -16.47
CA GLU A 154 14.72 -15.95 -16.74
C GLU A 154 14.01 -15.26 -15.58
N VAL A 155 14.65 -14.20 -15.08
CA VAL A 155 14.09 -13.38 -13.98
C VAL A 155 12.84 -12.62 -14.44
N ARG A 156 12.88 -12.08 -15.68
CA ARG A 156 11.74 -11.39 -16.28
C ARG A 156 10.67 -12.39 -16.73
N SER A 157 9.99 -12.96 -15.75
CA SER A 157 8.98 -13.99 -15.94
C SER A 157 7.89 -13.86 -14.88
N LEU A 158 6.78 -14.57 -15.07
CA LEU A 158 5.70 -14.63 -14.10
C LEU A 158 6.19 -15.17 -12.74
N TRP A 159 7.08 -16.18 -12.75
CA TRP A 159 7.68 -16.74 -11.54
C TRP A 159 8.61 -15.76 -10.84
N GLY A 160 9.38 -14.98 -11.60
CA GLY A 160 10.18 -13.89 -11.05
C GLY A 160 9.32 -12.81 -10.38
N ALA A 161 8.17 -12.47 -10.96
CA ALA A 161 7.25 -11.54 -10.33
C ALA A 161 6.64 -12.11 -9.04
N ILE A 162 6.22 -13.38 -9.04
CA ILE A 162 5.73 -14.09 -7.84
C ILE A 162 6.79 -14.04 -6.72
N TRP A 163 8.05 -14.32 -7.08
CA TRP A 163 9.18 -14.23 -6.15
C TRP A 163 9.32 -12.83 -5.57
N VAL A 164 9.42 -11.82 -6.42
CA VAL A 164 9.57 -10.42 -6.00
C VAL A 164 8.43 -9.99 -5.09
N PHE A 165 7.17 -10.19 -5.49
CA PHE A 165 6.03 -9.81 -4.67
C PHE A 165 5.95 -10.58 -3.36
N THR A 166 6.24 -11.88 -3.37
CA THR A 166 6.25 -12.69 -2.14
C THR A 166 7.19 -12.10 -1.10
N PHE A 167 8.45 -11.83 -1.49
CA PHE A 167 9.47 -11.35 -0.55
C PHE A 167 9.37 -9.84 -0.26
N SER A 168 8.69 -9.06 -1.07
CA SER A 168 8.40 -7.66 -0.79
C SER A 168 7.16 -7.47 0.09
N LEU A 169 6.13 -8.34 -0.03
CA LEU A 169 4.81 -8.11 0.55
C LEU A 169 4.46 -9.03 1.73
N TYR A 170 5.26 -10.08 2.03
CA TYR A 170 5.01 -10.93 3.20
C TYR A 170 4.93 -10.15 4.53
N PRO A 171 5.57 -8.97 4.70
CA PRO A 171 5.50 -8.25 5.97
C PRO A 171 4.09 -7.77 6.32
N TYR A 172 3.17 -7.61 5.36
CA TYR A 172 1.76 -7.33 5.64
C TYR A 172 1.11 -8.49 6.42
N VAL A 173 1.36 -9.72 5.98
CA VAL A 173 0.89 -10.92 6.68
C VAL A 173 1.60 -11.08 8.03
N TYR A 174 2.91 -10.89 8.05
CA TYR A 174 3.74 -10.95 9.26
C TYR A 174 3.20 -10.05 10.37
N LEU A 175 2.93 -8.77 10.08
CA LEU A 175 2.46 -7.79 11.08
C LEU A 175 1.14 -8.21 11.72
N LEU A 176 0.16 -8.60 10.90
CA LEU A 176 -1.17 -8.97 11.39
C LEU A 176 -1.16 -10.32 12.09
N ALA A 177 -0.45 -11.31 11.56
CA ALA A 177 -0.30 -12.62 12.17
C ALA A 177 0.44 -12.53 13.51
N ARG A 178 1.52 -11.74 13.59
CA ARG A 178 2.28 -11.50 14.84
C ARG A 178 1.39 -10.94 15.93
N THR A 179 0.59 -9.92 15.62
CA THR A 179 -0.34 -9.31 16.59
C THR A 179 -1.36 -10.33 17.08
N ALA A 180 -1.95 -11.12 16.17
CA ALA A 180 -2.96 -12.12 16.51
C ALA A 180 -2.37 -13.28 17.35
N LEU A 181 -1.15 -13.71 17.06
CA LEU A 181 -0.45 -14.75 17.81
C LEU A 181 -0.03 -14.26 19.21
N GLY A 182 0.47 -13.04 19.34
CA GLY A 182 0.90 -12.44 20.59
C GLY A 182 -0.23 -12.14 21.56
N GLU A 183 -1.28 -11.47 21.09
CA GLU A 183 -2.37 -10.99 21.98
C GLU A 183 -3.42 -12.06 22.29
N ARG A 184 -3.71 -12.99 21.37
CA ARG A 184 -4.87 -13.89 21.45
C ARG A 184 -4.54 -15.33 21.74
N ALA A 185 -3.49 -15.83 21.10
CA ALA A 185 -3.11 -17.22 21.27
C ALA A 185 -2.41 -17.49 22.61
N ALA A 186 -1.80 -16.47 23.21
CA ALA A 186 -0.98 -16.57 24.39
C ALA A 186 -1.67 -17.30 25.55
N HIS A 187 -2.82 -16.80 25.99
CA HIS A 187 -3.54 -17.38 27.13
C HIS A 187 -4.06 -18.81 26.87
N LEU A 188 -4.57 -19.06 25.65
CA LEU A 188 -5.09 -20.38 25.29
C LEU A 188 -3.96 -21.41 25.13
N MET A 189 -2.82 -20.97 24.63
CA MET A 189 -1.60 -21.78 24.52
C MET A 189 -1.07 -22.17 25.90
N GLU A 190 -1.11 -21.26 26.87
CA GLU A 190 -0.66 -21.52 28.24
C GLU A 190 -1.65 -22.45 28.97
N ALA A 191 -2.96 -22.20 28.84
CA ALA A 191 -3.98 -23.12 29.40
C ALA A 191 -3.83 -24.54 28.82
N ALA A 192 -3.62 -24.67 27.50
CA ALA A 192 -3.40 -25.98 26.89
C ALA A 192 -2.07 -26.63 27.34
N ARG A 193 -1.04 -25.83 27.66
CA ARG A 193 0.21 -26.33 28.23
C ARG A 193 -0.01 -26.91 29.61
N LEU A 194 -0.78 -26.23 30.45
CA LEU A 194 -1.13 -26.71 31.81
C LEU A 194 -1.94 -27.99 31.74
N LEU A 195 -2.74 -28.20 30.69
CA LEU A 195 -3.47 -29.44 30.42
C LEU A 195 -2.62 -30.54 29.75
N GLY A 196 -1.31 -30.34 29.61
CA GLY A 196 -0.37 -31.33 29.05
C GLY A 196 -0.39 -31.47 27.54
N ALA A 197 -1.01 -30.55 26.79
CA ALA A 197 -1.03 -30.61 25.34
C ALA A 197 0.39 -30.40 24.73
N PRO A 198 0.85 -31.27 23.81
CA PRO A 198 2.15 -31.13 23.17
C PRO A 198 2.22 -29.86 22.30
N LEU A 199 3.42 -29.30 22.10
CA LEU A 199 3.64 -28.03 21.39
C LEU A 199 3.05 -28.05 19.97
N SER A 200 3.21 -29.13 19.24
CA SER A 200 2.66 -29.30 17.89
C SER A 200 1.15 -29.11 17.86
N ARG A 201 0.43 -29.76 18.78
CA ARG A 201 -1.03 -29.64 18.90
C ARG A 201 -1.46 -28.23 19.29
N ARG A 202 -0.73 -27.57 20.20
CA ARG A 202 -0.99 -26.17 20.57
C ARG A 202 -0.85 -25.24 19.39
N ILE A 203 0.18 -25.41 18.55
CA ILE A 203 0.41 -24.59 17.34
C ILE A 203 -0.69 -24.87 16.31
N THR A 204 -0.92 -26.13 15.94
CA THR A 204 -1.82 -26.48 14.83
C THR A 204 -3.31 -26.33 15.16
N SER A 205 -3.70 -26.60 16.42
CA SER A 205 -5.10 -26.61 16.84
C SER A 205 -5.55 -25.32 17.53
N ILE A 206 -4.62 -24.47 18.01
CA ILE A 206 -4.94 -23.23 18.72
C ILE A 206 -4.35 -22.02 18.01
N ALA A 207 -3.02 -21.92 17.95
CA ALA A 207 -2.35 -20.69 17.46
C ALA A 207 -2.69 -20.38 16.00
N LEU A 208 -2.48 -21.34 15.09
CA LEU A 208 -2.75 -21.15 13.66
C LEU A 208 -4.24 -20.90 13.34
N PRO A 209 -5.22 -21.66 13.89
CA PRO A 209 -6.63 -21.35 13.67
C PRO A 209 -7.04 -19.96 14.15
N LEU A 210 -6.53 -19.52 15.30
CA LEU A 210 -6.79 -18.17 15.81
C LEU A 210 -6.15 -17.06 14.95
N ALA A 211 -5.01 -17.33 14.32
CA ALA A 211 -4.34 -16.39 13.44
C ALA A 211 -4.96 -16.32 12.03
N ARG A 212 -5.75 -17.33 11.59
CA ARG A 212 -6.34 -17.40 10.24
C ARG A 212 -7.01 -16.10 9.76
N PRO A 213 -7.86 -15.43 10.55
CA PRO A 213 -8.47 -14.18 10.08
C PRO A 213 -7.46 -13.05 9.90
N ALA A 214 -6.41 -13.00 10.73
CA ALA A 214 -5.34 -12.01 10.61
C ALA A 214 -4.45 -12.28 9.38
N VAL A 215 -4.14 -13.55 9.12
CA VAL A 215 -3.43 -13.98 7.91
C VAL A 215 -4.24 -13.63 6.67
N ALA A 216 -5.55 -13.93 6.67
CA ALA A 216 -6.43 -13.60 5.54
C ALA A 216 -6.49 -12.08 5.27
N ALA A 217 -6.55 -11.25 6.32
CA ALA A 217 -6.49 -9.80 6.17
C ALA A 217 -5.13 -9.33 5.61
N GLY A 218 -4.02 -9.90 6.10
CA GLY A 218 -2.68 -9.58 5.59
C GLY A 218 -2.47 -10.00 4.13
N VAL A 219 -3.02 -11.16 3.75
CA VAL A 219 -3.02 -11.63 2.35
C VAL A 219 -3.84 -10.69 1.47
N ALA A 220 -5.02 -10.24 1.92
CA ALA A 220 -5.82 -9.29 1.16
C ALA A 220 -5.07 -7.97 0.91
N LEU A 221 -4.35 -7.44 1.92
CA LEU A 221 -3.49 -6.27 1.75
C LEU A 221 -2.37 -6.51 0.74
N ALA A 222 -1.66 -7.64 0.84
CA ALA A 222 -0.61 -8.00 -0.11
C ALA A 222 -1.16 -8.14 -1.55
N LEU A 223 -2.36 -8.71 -1.71
CA LEU A 223 -3.04 -8.82 -3.00
C LEU A 223 -3.47 -7.45 -3.55
N MET A 224 -3.96 -6.54 -2.72
CA MET A 224 -4.29 -5.18 -3.16
C MET A 224 -3.05 -4.45 -3.70
N GLU A 225 -1.91 -4.57 -3.03
CA GLU A 225 -0.64 -4.01 -3.53
C GLU A 225 -0.18 -4.69 -4.82
N THR A 226 -0.31 -6.03 -4.94
CA THR A 226 0.03 -6.77 -6.16
C THR A 226 -0.85 -6.34 -7.35
N LEU A 227 -2.17 -6.18 -7.13
CA LEU A 227 -3.11 -5.75 -8.17
C LEU A 227 -2.94 -4.27 -8.54
N ALA A 228 -2.46 -3.44 -7.63
CA ALA A 228 -2.17 -2.03 -7.88
C ALA A 228 -0.81 -1.82 -8.57
N ASP A 229 0.07 -2.82 -8.56
CA ASP A 229 1.41 -2.69 -9.12
C ASP A 229 1.39 -2.62 -10.64
N PHE A 230 2.14 -1.68 -11.17
CA PHE A 230 2.44 -1.52 -12.58
C PHE A 230 3.94 -1.74 -12.85
N GLY A 231 4.79 -1.38 -11.90
CA GLY A 231 6.23 -1.31 -12.08
C GLY A 231 6.85 -2.66 -12.38
N VAL A 232 6.60 -3.68 -11.54
CA VAL A 232 7.09 -5.06 -11.73
C VAL A 232 6.46 -5.69 -12.97
N THR A 233 5.13 -5.59 -13.09
CA THR A 233 4.39 -6.28 -14.16
C THR A 233 4.73 -5.73 -15.54
N SER A 234 4.86 -4.39 -15.67
CA SER A 234 5.26 -3.76 -16.93
C SER A 234 6.73 -4.03 -17.26
N TYR A 235 7.62 -3.94 -16.28
CA TYR A 235 9.06 -4.18 -16.48
C TYR A 235 9.36 -5.63 -16.88
N PHE A 236 8.62 -6.60 -16.32
CA PHE A 236 8.74 -8.03 -16.69
C PHE A 236 7.93 -8.42 -17.93
N GLY A 237 7.19 -7.50 -18.54
CA GLY A 237 6.37 -7.76 -19.70
C GLY A 237 5.13 -8.64 -19.43
N ILE A 238 4.68 -8.69 -18.17
CA ILE A 238 3.55 -9.51 -17.73
C ILE A 238 2.24 -8.76 -18.00
N GLN A 239 1.33 -9.41 -18.70
CA GLN A 239 0.04 -8.84 -19.08
C GLN A 239 -0.98 -9.00 -17.94
N THR A 240 -1.07 -7.99 -17.09
CA THR A 240 -2.08 -7.85 -16.02
C THR A 240 -3.10 -6.76 -16.37
N PHE A 241 -4.15 -6.62 -15.56
CA PHE A 241 -5.10 -5.52 -15.74
C PHE A 241 -4.41 -4.15 -15.72
N THR A 242 -3.48 -3.89 -14.80
CA THR A 242 -2.78 -2.59 -14.69
C THR A 242 -1.96 -2.27 -15.94
N THR A 243 -1.22 -3.24 -16.47
CA THR A 243 -0.47 -3.08 -17.73
C THR A 243 -1.41 -2.89 -18.91
N GLY A 244 -2.53 -3.63 -18.93
CA GLY A 244 -3.58 -3.51 -19.95
C GLY A 244 -4.23 -2.12 -19.96
N ILE A 245 -4.56 -1.56 -18.80
CA ILE A 245 -5.13 -0.22 -18.65
C ILE A 245 -4.20 0.84 -19.24
N ILE A 246 -2.94 0.82 -18.85
CA ILE A 246 -1.96 1.81 -19.32
C ILE A 246 -1.67 1.64 -20.82
N LYS A 247 -1.60 0.40 -21.32
CA LYS A 247 -1.44 0.11 -22.74
C LYS A 247 -2.63 0.59 -23.58
N ALA A 248 -3.86 0.31 -23.11
CA ALA A 248 -5.08 0.77 -23.78
C ALA A 248 -5.13 2.31 -23.83
N TRP A 249 -4.76 2.98 -22.74
CA TRP A 249 -4.77 4.44 -22.66
C TRP A 249 -3.66 5.11 -23.47
N LEU A 250 -2.39 4.72 -23.26
CA LEU A 250 -1.24 5.43 -23.84
C LEU A 250 -0.84 4.93 -25.23
N SER A 251 -0.97 3.62 -25.50
CA SER A 251 -0.46 3.04 -26.74
C SER A 251 -1.54 2.86 -27.80
N MET A 252 -2.79 2.60 -27.38
CA MET A 252 -3.91 2.34 -28.30
C MET A 252 -4.87 3.53 -28.40
N ASP A 253 -4.70 4.58 -27.59
CA ASP A 253 -5.64 5.72 -27.44
C ASP A 253 -7.11 5.28 -27.29
N ASN A 254 -7.33 4.08 -26.73
CA ASN A 254 -8.66 3.52 -26.53
C ASN A 254 -9.14 3.77 -25.08
N ARG A 255 -9.78 4.91 -24.89
CA ARG A 255 -10.28 5.36 -23.57
C ARG A 255 -11.37 4.45 -23.01
N ILE A 256 -12.16 3.83 -23.89
CA ILE A 256 -13.26 2.93 -23.49
C ILE A 256 -12.68 1.64 -22.94
N ALA A 257 -11.77 1.00 -23.67
CA ALA A 257 -11.10 -0.21 -23.22
C ALA A 257 -10.38 0.03 -21.88
N ALA A 258 -9.68 1.17 -21.74
CA ALA A 258 -9.03 1.54 -20.48
C ALA A 258 -10.03 1.70 -19.33
N ALA A 259 -11.19 2.34 -19.56
CA ALA A 259 -12.23 2.49 -18.55
C ALA A 259 -12.87 1.15 -18.16
N GLN A 260 -13.16 0.28 -19.12
CA GLN A 260 -13.71 -1.05 -18.87
C GLN A 260 -12.74 -1.92 -18.07
N LEU A 261 -11.48 -1.98 -18.45
CA LEU A 261 -10.44 -2.69 -17.70
C LEU A 261 -10.26 -2.12 -16.29
N SER A 262 -10.33 -0.77 -16.14
CA SER A 262 -10.24 -0.10 -14.85
C SER A 262 -11.41 -0.46 -13.92
N THR A 263 -12.63 -0.52 -14.44
CA THR A 263 -13.79 -0.93 -13.63
C THR A 263 -13.76 -2.40 -13.24
N MET A 264 -13.24 -3.28 -14.11
CA MET A 264 -13.05 -4.71 -13.78
C MET A 264 -12.00 -4.88 -12.69
N LEU A 265 -10.87 -4.18 -12.79
CA LEU A 265 -9.85 -4.20 -11.74
C LEU A 265 -10.40 -3.63 -10.43
N LEU A 266 -11.14 -2.53 -10.49
CA LEU A 266 -11.79 -1.95 -9.31
C LEU A 266 -12.77 -2.93 -8.66
N ALA A 267 -13.58 -3.65 -9.43
CA ALA A 267 -14.48 -4.68 -8.92
C ALA A 267 -13.71 -5.79 -8.19
N LEU A 268 -12.59 -6.26 -8.76
CA LEU A 268 -11.72 -7.25 -8.11
C LEU A 268 -11.16 -6.74 -6.78
N VAL A 269 -10.68 -5.50 -6.74
CA VAL A 269 -10.19 -4.85 -5.52
C VAL A 269 -11.30 -4.68 -4.47
N LEU A 270 -12.52 -4.31 -4.89
CA LEU A 270 -13.66 -4.21 -3.97
C LEU A 270 -14.05 -5.57 -3.36
N VAL A 271 -13.93 -6.66 -4.12
CA VAL A 271 -14.10 -8.03 -3.59
C VAL A 271 -13.04 -8.33 -2.52
N LEU A 272 -11.77 -7.99 -2.77
CA LEU A 272 -10.70 -8.17 -1.78
C LEU A 272 -10.92 -7.34 -0.52
N LEU A 273 -11.33 -6.08 -0.66
CA LEU A 273 -11.71 -5.23 0.47
C LEU A 273 -12.86 -5.82 1.29
N TRP A 274 -13.85 -6.36 0.62
CA TRP A 274 -14.96 -7.03 1.29
C TRP A 274 -14.51 -8.27 2.06
N LEU A 275 -13.61 -9.08 1.48
CA LEU A 275 -13.01 -10.24 2.14
C LEU A 275 -12.17 -9.83 3.36
N GLU A 276 -11.35 -8.79 3.23
CA GLU A 276 -10.58 -8.20 4.33
C GLU A 276 -11.48 -7.76 5.48
N HIS A 277 -12.50 -6.98 5.19
CA HIS A 277 -13.48 -6.52 6.17
C HIS A 277 -14.20 -7.67 6.87
N ARG A 278 -14.56 -8.72 6.13
CA ARG A 278 -15.17 -9.91 6.69
C ARG A 278 -14.20 -10.65 7.62
N ALA A 279 -12.93 -10.75 7.26
CA ALA A 279 -11.88 -11.33 8.10
C ALA A 279 -11.68 -10.52 9.39
N GLU A 280 -11.58 -9.19 9.30
CA GLU A 280 -11.42 -8.30 10.44
C GLU A 280 -12.61 -8.34 11.40
N ARG A 281 -13.85 -8.37 10.88
CA ARG A 281 -15.04 -8.52 11.74
C ARG A 281 -14.96 -9.79 12.58
N ARG A 282 -14.55 -10.91 12.02
CA ARG A 282 -14.34 -12.16 12.77
C ARG A 282 -13.27 -12.00 13.85
N MET A 283 -12.20 -11.25 13.59
CA MET A 283 -11.18 -10.98 14.61
C MET A 283 -11.74 -10.21 15.81
N ARG A 284 -12.61 -9.22 15.58
CA ARG A 284 -13.19 -8.37 16.65
C ARG A 284 -14.20 -9.11 17.52
N PHE A 285 -15.01 -9.99 16.95
CA PHE A 285 -15.94 -10.82 17.72
C PHE A 285 -15.20 -11.74 18.71
N THR A 286 -14.06 -12.27 18.31
CA THR A 286 -13.22 -13.11 19.17
C THR A 286 -12.53 -12.30 20.28
N ALA A 287 -12.25 -11.00 20.08
CA ALA A 287 -11.61 -10.14 21.07
C ALA A 287 -12.56 -9.64 22.18
N LYS A 288 -13.85 -9.48 21.90
CA LYS A 288 -14.86 -9.04 22.90
C LYS A 288 -15.13 -10.06 24.00
N GLY A 289 -14.77 -11.32 23.79
CA GLY A 289 -14.99 -12.40 24.77
C GLY A 289 -13.86 -12.58 25.80
N THR A 290 -12.72 -11.97 25.60
CA THR A 290 -11.59 -12.01 26.55
C THR A 290 -11.50 -10.68 27.27
N GLY A 291 -12.08 -10.61 28.48
CA GLY A 291 -12.01 -9.42 29.33
C GLY A 291 -10.57 -8.96 29.56
N HIS A 292 -10.40 -7.69 29.95
CA HIS A 292 -9.14 -7.00 30.24
C HIS A 292 -8.39 -7.58 31.45
N ALA A 293 -8.22 -8.90 31.52
CA ALA A 293 -7.25 -9.51 32.41
C ALA A 293 -5.86 -9.24 31.81
N GLY A 294 -5.00 -8.56 32.53
CA GLY A 294 -3.71 -8.05 32.08
C GLY A 294 -3.00 -9.03 31.16
N ALA A 295 -2.65 -8.55 29.98
CA ALA A 295 -2.00 -9.33 28.94
C ALA A 295 -0.61 -9.75 29.41
N THR A 296 -0.53 -10.83 30.15
CA THR A 296 0.73 -11.55 30.36
C THR A 296 1.06 -12.22 29.03
N GLU A 297 2.06 -11.76 28.32
CA GLU A 297 2.56 -12.44 27.13
C GLU A 297 2.88 -13.89 27.49
N ALA A 298 2.39 -14.83 26.69
CA ALA A 298 2.79 -16.23 26.85
C ALA A 298 4.30 -16.30 26.71
N GLN A 299 4.95 -16.94 27.66
CA GLN A 299 6.40 -17.10 27.61
C GLN A 299 6.78 -17.93 26.38
N PRO A 300 7.61 -17.36 25.48
CA PRO A 300 8.01 -18.07 24.27
C PRO A 300 8.83 -19.32 24.63
N VAL A 301 8.66 -20.36 23.82
CA VAL A 301 9.32 -21.65 24.05
C VAL A 301 10.80 -21.57 23.64
N PRO A 302 11.76 -21.83 24.53
CA PRO A 302 13.18 -21.76 24.20
C PRO A 302 13.57 -22.85 23.18
N LEU A 303 14.18 -22.45 22.06
CA LEU A 303 14.67 -23.37 21.04
C LEU A 303 16.16 -23.75 21.29
N ARG A 304 16.50 -25.01 21.01
CA ARG A 304 17.88 -25.53 21.14
C ARG A 304 18.29 -26.32 19.88
N GLY A 305 19.60 -26.42 19.63
CA GLY A 305 20.13 -27.23 18.53
C GLY A 305 19.59 -26.85 17.15
N LEU A 306 19.21 -27.84 16.35
CA LEU A 306 18.74 -27.68 14.99
C LEU A 306 17.50 -26.78 14.88
N ALA A 307 16.58 -26.86 15.86
CA ALA A 307 15.36 -26.02 15.85
C ALA A 307 15.68 -24.52 15.93
N ARG A 308 16.75 -24.14 16.64
CA ARG A 308 17.28 -22.77 16.66
C ARG A 308 17.78 -22.34 15.28
N GLY A 309 18.56 -23.21 14.61
CA GLY A 309 19.04 -22.96 13.25
C GLY A 309 17.91 -22.80 12.23
N LEU A 310 16.87 -23.62 12.35
CA LEU A 310 15.67 -23.50 11.50
C LEU A 310 14.92 -22.17 11.73
N ALA A 311 14.75 -21.73 12.98
CA ALA A 311 14.13 -20.44 13.30
C ALA A 311 14.95 -19.27 12.70
N TRP A 312 16.28 -19.34 12.79
CA TRP A 312 17.18 -18.40 12.13
C TRP A 312 16.99 -18.41 10.61
N GLY A 313 16.99 -19.57 9.97
CA GLY A 313 16.78 -19.70 8.53
C GLY A 313 15.43 -19.12 8.07
N VAL A 314 14.36 -19.44 8.79
CA VAL A 314 12.99 -18.92 8.51
C VAL A 314 12.93 -17.40 8.60
N CYS A 315 13.65 -16.78 9.53
CA CYS A 315 13.66 -15.32 9.67
C CYS A 315 14.68 -14.63 8.75
N THR A 316 15.86 -15.21 8.56
CA THR A 316 16.95 -14.60 7.76
C THR A 316 16.63 -14.63 6.26
N LEU A 317 16.10 -15.76 5.75
CA LEU A 317 15.85 -15.93 4.32
C LEU A 317 14.94 -14.84 3.74
N PRO A 318 13.77 -14.53 4.32
CA PRO A 318 12.91 -13.48 3.77
C PRO A 318 13.52 -12.08 3.86
N VAL A 319 14.24 -11.77 4.93
CA VAL A 319 14.95 -10.48 5.06
C VAL A 319 16.06 -10.39 4.02
N PHE A 320 16.82 -11.47 3.85
CA PHE A 320 17.89 -11.51 2.85
C PHE A 320 17.34 -11.33 1.44
N MET A 321 16.31 -12.11 1.05
CA MET A 321 15.73 -12.06 -0.28
C MET A 321 14.91 -10.77 -0.53
N GLY A 322 14.18 -10.28 0.45
CA GLY A 322 13.32 -9.10 0.27
C GLY A 322 14.04 -7.75 0.43
N PHE A 323 15.23 -7.73 1.03
CA PHE A 323 15.91 -6.46 1.30
C PHE A 323 17.42 -6.52 1.13
N VAL A 324 18.13 -7.42 1.83
CA VAL A 324 19.61 -7.39 1.88
C VAL A 324 20.23 -7.66 0.51
N ALA A 325 19.81 -8.71 -0.17
CA ALA A 325 20.34 -9.04 -1.49
C ALA A 325 20.04 -7.97 -2.54
N PRO A 326 18.79 -7.48 -2.71
CA PRO A 326 18.51 -6.39 -3.64
C PRO A 326 19.33 -5.12 -3.35
N VAL A 327 19.48 -4.72 -2.08
CA VAL A 327 20.32 -3.56 -1.72
C VAL A 327 21.79 -3.81 -2.07
N ALA A 328 22.31 -4.99 -1.75
CA ALA A 328 23.69 -5.35 -2.08
C ALA A 328 23.96 -5.32 -3.60
N PHE A 329 23.00 -5.85 -4.39
CA PHE A 329 23.10 -5.83 -5.85
C PHE A 329 23.13 -4.39 -6.40
N MET A 330 22.32 -3.48 -5.84
CA MET A 330 22.30 -2.07 -6.25
C MET A 330 23.50 -1.27 -5.75
N LEU A 331 24.11 -1.64 -4.63
CA LEU A 331 25.32 -0.98 -4.15
C LEU A 331 26.54 -1.27 -5.04
N ARG A 332 26.53 -2.40 -5.77
CA ARG A 332 27.64 -2.77 -6.66
C ARG A 332 27.90 -1.72 -7.74
N PRO A 333 26.92 -1.30 -8.56
CA PRO A 333 27.15 -0.24 -9.56
C PRO A 333 27.59 1.09 -8.95
N LEU A 334 27.13 1.42 -7.75
CA LEU A 334 27.62 2.61 -7.05
C LEU A 334 29.13 2.53 -6.76
N ALA A 335 29.64 1.35 -6.46
CA ALA A 335 31.04 1.15 -6.14
C ALA A 335 31.93 1.03 -7.39
N SER A 336 31.44 0.37 -8.47
CA SER A 336 32.22 0.10 -9.68
C SER A 336 32.16 1.22 -10.72
N ASP A 337 31.02 1.90 -10.85
CA ASP A 337 30.71 2.79 -11.98
C ASP A 337 30.33 4.21 -11.53
N TRP A 338 30.92 4.69 -10.43
CA TRP A 338 30.62 5.98 -9.80
C TRP A 338 30.59 7.17 -10.79
N SER A 339 31.48 7.18 -11.77
CA SER A 339 31.61 8.24 -12.76
C SER A 339 30.49 8.25 -13.82
N VAL A 340 29.83 7.10 -14.03
CA VAL A 340 28.75 6.94 -15.02
C VAL A 340 27.39 7.30 -14.43
N LEU A 341 27.31 7.39 -13.10
CA LEU A 341 26.05 7.68 -12.41
C LEU A 341 25.56 9.11 -12.72
N PRO A 342 24.24 9.33 -12.88
CA PRO A 342 23.68 10.61 -13.31
C PRO A 342 23.60 11.65 -12.16
N TRP A 343 24.71 11.93 -11.48
CA TRP A 343 24.79 12.81 -10.32
C TRP A 343 24.28 14.23 -10.58
N SER A 344 24.55 14.77 -11.76
CA SER A 344 24.15 16.14 -12.12
C SER A 344 22.62 16.32 -12.15
N ARG A 345 21.87 15.29 -12.55
CA ARG A 345 20.41 15.32 -12.64
C ARG A 345 19.72 14.75 -11.39
N PHE A 346 20.46 14.00 -10.58
CA PHE A 346 19.91 13.34 -9.40
C PHE A 346 19.27 14.32 -8.40
N LEU A 347 19.93 15.46 -8.15
CA LEU A 347 19.40 16.48 -7.24
C LEU A 347 18.09 17.09 -7.75
N GLU A 348 17.93 17.25 -9.05
CA GLU A 348 16.71 17.73 -9.67
C GLU A 348 15.56 16.72 -9.45
N TRP A 349 15.79 15.44 -9.73
CA TRP A 349 14.80 14.37 -9.53
C TRP A 349 14.43 14.20 -8.05
N ALA A 350 15.41 14.25 -7.17
CA ALA A 350 15.20 14.20 -5.73
C ALA A 350 14.35 15.39 -5.25
N TRP A 351 14.69 16.60 -5.73
CA TRP A 351 13.92 17.81 -5.39
C TRP A 351 12.48 17.75 -5.90
N ASN A 352 12.26 17.32 -7.13
CA ASN A 352 10.92 17.14 -7.69
C ASN A 352 10.09 16.16 -6.86
N SER A 353 10.69 15.03 -6.47
CA SER A 353 10.03 14.03 -5.62
C SER A 353 9.68 14.59 -4.24
N VAL A 354 10.64 15.26 -3.59
CA VAL A 354 10.45 15.87 -2.25
C VAL A 354 9.39 16.98 -2.30
N ARG A 355 9.41 17.82 -3.33
CA ARG A 355 8.43 18.90 -3.51
C ARG A 355 7.03 18.36 -3.69
N LEU A 356 6.83 17.39 -4.60
CA LEU A 356 5.51 16.76 -4.83
C LEU A 356 5.03 16.00 -3.59
N GLY A 357 5.90 15.23 -2.96
CA GLY A 357 5.60 14.52 -1.72
C GLY A 357 5.23 15.46 -0.58
N GLY A 358 5.97 16.54 -0.39
CA GLY A 358 5.73 17.53 0.65
C GLY A 358 4.42 18.31 0.46
N ILE A 359 4.15 18.78 -0.76
CA ILE A 359 2.90 19.47 -1.09
C ILE A 359 1.71 18.53 -0.86
N THR A 360 1.78 17.30 -1.38
CA THR A 360 0.69 16.33 -1.24
C THR A 360 0.47 15.93 0.22
N ALA A 361 1.54 15.67 0.97
CA ALA A 361 1.44 15.33 2.39
C ALA A 361 0.80 16.46 3.21
N GLY A 362 1.20 17.71 2.96
CA GLY A 362 0.59 18.88 3.60
C GLY A 362 -0.90 19.01 3.29
N LEU A 363 -1.29 18.91 2.03
CA LEU A 363 -2.69 18.98 1.60
C LEU A 363 -3.51 17.79 2.12
N ALA A 364 -2.98 16.56 2.05
CA ALA A 364 -3.67 15.37 2.54
C ALA A 364 -3.93 15.45 4.05
N VAL A 365 -2.97 15.93 4.83
CA VAL A 365 -3.15 16.14 6.27
C VAL A 365 -4.16 17.25 6.55
N ALA A 366 -4.13 18.35 5.82
CA ALA A 366 -5.11 19.43 5.97
C ALA A 366 -6.54 18.93 5.68
N VAL A 367 -6.72 18.19 4.60
CA VAL A 367 -8.00 17.54 4.24
C VAL A 367 -8.42 16.54 5.32
N ALA A 368 -7.51 15.68 5.77
CA ALA A 368 -7.79 14.69 6.80
C ALA A 368 -8.21 15.33 8.14
N LEU A 369 -7.54 16.40 8.55
CA LEU A 369 -7.92 17.18 9.75
C LEU A 369 -9.31 17.80 9.59
N ALA A 370 -9.60 18.42 8.44
CA ALA A 370 -10.91 19.02 8.18
C ALA A 370 -12.03 17.97 8.22
N LEU A 371 -11.82 16.79 7.57
CA LEU A 371 -12.77 15.68 7.55
C LEU A 371 -12.98 15.09 8.95
N ALA A 372 -11.91 14.80 9.67
CA ALA A 372 -11.99 14.22 11.01
C ALA A 372 -12.63 15.19 12.03
N PHE A 373 -12.31 16.47 11.94
CA PHE A 373 -12.92 17.51 12.77
C PHE A 373 -14.41 17.71 12.48
N ALA A 374 -14.82 17.61 11.20
CA ALA A 374 -16.22 17.68 10.81
C ALA A 374 -17.04 16.55 11.44
N VAL A 375 -16.54 15.30 11.37
CA VAL A 375 -17.18 14.14 12.04
C VAL A 375 -17.24 14.32 13.55
N ARG A 376 -16.17 14.85 14.15
CA ARG A 376 -16.12 15.12 15.60
C ARG A 376 -17.18 16.12 16.04
N ARG A 377 -17.41 17.15 15.22
CA ARG A 377 -18.43 18.19 15.51
C ARG A 377 -19.84 17.76 15.24
N ARG A 378 -20.06 17.01 14.17
CA ARG A 378 -21.40 16.59 13.70
C ARG A 378 -21.33 15.12 13.26
N PRO A 379 -21.57 14.19 14.17
CA PRO A 379 -21.51 12.76 13.88
C PRO A 379 -22.80 12.27 13.19
N ASP A 380 -23.35 13.03 12.22
CA ASP A 380 -24.51 12.63 11.44
C ASP A 380 -24.16 11.59 10.36
N LEU A 381 -25.19 10.95 9.81
CA LEU A 381 -25.03 9.91 8.78
C LEU A 381 -24.38 10.43 7.51
N LEU A 382 -24.70 11.69 7.12
CA LEU A 382 -24.16 12.32 5.92
C LEU A 382 -22.66 12.56 6.07
N THR A 383 -22.23 13.22 7.16
CA THR A 383 -20.81 13.50 7.42
C THR A 383 -20.00 12.21 7.53
N ARG A 384 -20.54 11.19 8.20
CA ARG A 384 -19.90 9.86 8.27
C ARG A 384 -19.82 9.17 6.91
N GLY A 385 -20.88 9.26 6.10
CA GLY A 385 -20.91 8.70 4.74
C GLY A 385 -19.88 9.34 3.82
N VAL A 386 -19.79 10.67 3.86
CA VAL A 386 -18.82 11.47 3.10
C VAL A 386 -17.37 11.08 3.47
N VAL A 387 -17.09 10.95 4.76
CA VAL A 387 -15.75 10.55 5.23
C VAL A 387 -15.42 9.09 4.88
N ARG A 388 -16.41 8.18 4.92
CA ARG A 388 -16.22 6.80 4.47
C ARG A 388 -15.87 6.73 2.98
N LEU A 389 -16.52 7.55 2.15
CA LEU A 389 -16.23 7.62 0.72
C LEU A 389 -14.79 8.07 0.47
N ALA A 390 -14.31 9.07 1.20
CA ALA A 390 -12.91 9.51 1.12
C ALA A 390 -11.91 8.42 1.54
N SER A 391 -12.31 7.48 2.41
CA SER A 391 -11.44 6.39 2.88
C SER A 391 -11.26 5.26 1.86
N VAL A 392 -12.11 5.15 0.84
CA VAL A 392 -12.03 4.08 -0.19
C VAL A 392 -10.89 4.33 -1.18
N GLY A 393 -10.46 5.59 -1.34
CA GLY A 393 -9.47 5.99 -2.35
C GLY A 393 -8.14 5.24 -2.29
N TYR A 394 -7.68 4.84 -1.11
CA TYR A 394 -6.42 4.09 -0.96
C TYR A 394 -6.40 2.75 -1.67
N ALA A 395 -7.53 2.08 -1.71
CA ALA A 395 -7.66 0.78 -2.37
C ALA A 395 -7.68 0.87 -3.89
N VAL A 396 -7.92 2.07 -4.45
CA VAL A 396 -8.00 2.25 -5.90
C VAL A 396 -6.58 2.28 -6.50
N PRO A 397 -6.25 1.38 -7.44
CA PRO A 397 -4.94 1.39 -8.10
C PRO A 397 -4.65 2.70 -8.80
N GLY A 398 -3.38 3.16 -8.79
CA GLY A 398 -2.97 4.41 -9.41
C GLY A 398 -3.35 4.51 -10.89
N ALA A 399 -3.22 3.43 -11.66
CA ALA A 399 -3.64 3.38 -13.06
C ALA A 399 -5.14 3.62 -13.25
N VAL A 400 -5.98 3.10 -12.34
CA VAL A 400 -7.44 3.30 -12.34
C VAL A 400 -7.79 4.75 -12.03
N ILE A 401 -7.09 5.37 -11.06
CA ILE A 401 -7.29 6.78 -10.72
C ILE A 401 -6.97 7.69 -11.90
N VAL A 402 -5.89 7.42 -12.63
CA VAL A 402 -5.49 8.19 -13.81
C VAL A 402 -6.58 8.20 -14.87
N VAL A 403 -7.08 7.03 -15.25
CA VAL A 403 -8.17 6.91 -16.24
C VAL A 403 -9.42 7.64 -15.75
N GLY A 404 -9.83 7.38 -14.49
CA GLY A 404 -10.99 8.01 -13.90
C GLY A 404 -10.89 9.53 -13.78
N LEU A 405 -9.69 10.08 -13.61
CA LEU A 405 -9.45 11.51 -13.56
C LEU A 405 -9.44 12.15 -14.96
N LEU A 406 -8.78 11.50 -15.91
CA LEU A 406 -8.63 12.06 -17.25
C LEU A 406 -9.91 11.97 -18.10
N LEU A 407 -10.84 11.04 -17.81
CA LEU A 407 -12.13 10.95 -18.49
C LEU A 407 -12.97 12.23 -18.35
N PRO A 408 -13.32 12.71 -17.13
CA PRO A 408 -14.08 13.94 -16.98
C PRO A 408 -13.31 15.18 -17.45
N VAL A 409 -11.98 15.20 -17.27
CA VAL A 409 -11.14 16.29 -17.79
C VAL A 409 -11.22 16.37 -19.31
N GLY A 410 -11.14 15.23 -20.01
CA GLY A 410 -11.29 15.17 -21.47
C GLY A 410 -12.69 15.60 -21.92
N TRP A 411 -13.74 15.21 -21.20
CA TRP A 411 -15.11 15.64 -21.47
C TRP A 411 -15.27 17.16 -21.33
N VAL A 412 -14.78 17.74 -20.22
CA VAL A 412 -14.81 19.20 -20.01
C VAL A 412 -14.03 19.93 -21.10
N GLN A 413 -12.84 19.42 -21.46
CA GLN A 413 -12.04 20.04 -22.52
C GLN A 413 -12.72 20.01 -23.89
N ALA A 414 -13.49 18.95 -24.18
CA ALA A 414 -14.23 18.83 -25.45
C ALA A 414 -15.43 19.78 -25.53
N HIS A 415 -16.15 19.98 -24.41
CA HIS A 415 -17.37 20.81 -24.39
C HIS A 415 -17.09 22.27 -24.00
N PHE A 416 -16.05 22.53 -23.21
CA PHE A 416 -15.67 23.85 -22.69
C PHE A 416 -14.18 24.13 -22.91
N PRO A 417 -13.67 24.17 -24.16
CA PRO A 417 -12.25 24.31 -24.45
C PRO A 417 -11.63 25.58 -23.85
N HIS A 418 -12.44 26.65 -23.72
CA HIS A 418 -11.98 27.94 -23.18
C HIS A 418 -11.60 27.89 -21.69
N TRP A 419 -12.03 26.88 -20.94
CA TRP A 419 -11.69 26.74 -19.52
C TRP A 419 -10.25 26.27 -19.30
N GLY A 420 -9.61 25.72 -20.31
CA GLY A 420 -8.21 25.27 -20.22
C GLY A 420 -7.97 24.17 -19.19
N VAL A 421 -9.02 23.44 -18.76
CA VAL A 421 -8.92 22.43 -17.69
C VAL A 421 -7.98 21.29 -18.09
N GLY A 422 -7.99 20.89 -19.37
CA GLY A 422 -7.07 19.88 -19.88
C GLY A 422 -5.62 20.31 -19.68
N ALA A 423 -5.27 21.51 -20.11
CA ALA A 423 -3.91 22.05 -19.92
C ALA A 423 -3.56 22.18 -18.44
N LEU A 424 -4.45 22.71 -17.60
CA LEU A 424 -4.22 22.83 -16.15
C LEU A 424 -3.87 21.49 -15.52
N VAL A 425 -4.60 20.43 -15.85
CA VAL A 425 -4.43 19.10 -15.24
C VAL A 425 -3.21 18.36 -15.78
N THR A 426 -2.89 18.48 -17.08
CA THR A 426 -1.81 17.70 -17.71
C THR A 426 -0.46 18.41 -17.76
N THR A 427 -0.45 19.76 -17.70
CA THR A 427 0.82 20.52 -17.80
C THR A 427 1.29 21.09 -16.46
N THR A 428 0.47 21.02 -15.42
CA THR A 428 0.84 21.52 -14.09
C THR A 428 0.81 20.39 -13.04
N ALA A 429 1.29 20.68 -11.83
CA ALA A 429 1.24 19.74 -10.72
C ALA A 429 -0.18 19.47 -10.18
N VAL A 430 -1.22 20.17 -10.65
CA VAL A 430 -2.59 20.05 -10.15
C VAL A 430 -3.14 18.65 -10.37
N GLY A 431 -2.99 18.08 -11.56
CA GLY A 431 -3.51 16.75 -11.88
C GLY A 431 -2.87 15.64 -11.06
N ILE A 432 -1.54 15.66 -10.94
CA ILE A 432 -0.82 14.66 -10.17
C ILE A 432 -1.10 14.77 -8.66
N VAL A 433 -1.14 15.99 -8.12
CA VAL A 433 -1.49 16.21 -6.70
C VAL A 433 -2.93 15.77 -6.43
N TRP A 434 -3.86 16.03 -7.35
CA TRP A 434 -5.23 15.55 -7.23
C TRP A 434 -5.29 14.02 -7.21
N ALA A 435 -4.61 13.32 -8.13
CA ALA A 435 -4.53 11.87 -8.13
C ALA A 435 -3.95 11.30 -6.81
N TYR A 436 -2.92 11.94 -6.30
CA TYR A 436 -2.32 11.57 -5.01
C TYR A 436 -3.26 11.81 -3.83
N LEU A 437 -4.00 12.91 -3.82
CA LEU A 437 -5.01 13.16 -2.78
C LEU A 437 -6.13 12.10 -2.82
N VAL A 438 -6.60 11.72 -4.00
CA VAL A 438 -7.59 10.63 -4.16
C VAL A 438 -7.07 9.34 -3.51
N ARG A 439 -5.81 8.99 -3.74
CA ARG A 439 -5.22 7.74 -3.25
C ARG A 439 -4.83 7.82 -1.77
N PHE A 440 -4.10 8.85 -1.37
CA PHE A 440 -3.39 8.88 -0.09
C PHE A 440 -4.09 9.68 1.02
N CYS A 441 -5.17 10.42 0.72
CA CYS A 441 -5.95 11.12 1.75
C CYS A 441 -6.50 10.14 2.80
N ALA A 442 -6.85 8.91 2.41
CA ALA A 442 -7.32 7.87 3.32
C ALA A 442 -6.27 7.49 4.38
N VAL A 443 -4.98 7.43 4.02
CA VAL A 443 -3.86 7.13 4.94
C VAL A 443 -3.74 8.23 5.99
N ALA A 444 -3.77 9.50 5.54
CA ALA A 444 -3.74 10.65 6.43
C ALA A 444 -4.95 10.66 7.37
N LEU A 445 -6.14 10.40 6.83
CA LEU A 445 -7.39 10.39 7.58
C LEU A 445 -7.39 9.33 8.69
N GLN A 446 -6.94 8.12 8.41
CA GLN A 446 -6.84 7.05 9.40
C GLN A 446 -5.88 7.39 10.55
N SER A 447 -4.71 7.96 10.22
CA SER A 447 -3.74 8.39 11.22
C SER A 447 -4.30 9.50 12.13
N VAL A 448 -5.00 10.47 11.55
CA VAL A 448 -5.66 11.56 12.29
C VAL A 448 -6.80 11.03 13.15
N GLN A 449 -7.64 10.14 12.61
CA GLN A 449 -8.74 9.51 13.37
C GLN A 449 -8.23 8.68 14.56
N SER A 450 -7.13 7.94 14.38
CA SER A 450 -6.45 7.23 15.47
C SER A 450 -5.95 8.19 16.56
N GLY A 451 -5.54 9.40 16.19
CA GLY A 451 -5.23 10.48 17.12
C GLY A 451 -6.46 10.96 17.89
N TYR A 452 -7.56 11.22 17.17
CA TYR A 452 -8.83 11.64 17.78
C TYR A 452 -9.43 10.62 18.73
N ALA A 453 -9.26 9.32 18.47
CA ALA A 453 -9.75 8.24 19.33
C ALA A 453 -9.16 8.29 20.75
N ARG A 454 -8.04 8.98 20.94
CA ARG A 454 -7.38 9.17 22.24
C ARG A 454 -7.84 10.42 22.98
N ILE A 455 -8.64 11.29 22.34
CA ILE A 455 -9.13 12.55 22.90
C ILE A 455 -10.57 12.33 23.38
N PRO A 456 -10.83 12.33 24.70
CA PRO A 456 -12.18 12.16 25.23
C PRO A 456 -13.09 13.32 24.80
N ALA A 457 -14.38 13.02 24.58
CA ALA A 457 -15.36 14.02 24.16
C ALA A 457 -15.56 15.12 25.22
N SER A 458 -15.39 14.78 26.48
CA SER A 458 -15.49 15.71 27.60
C SER A 458 -14.56 16.92 27.52
N LEU A 459 -13.39 16.78 26.86
CA LEU A 459 -12.50 17.95 26.62
C LEU A 459 -13.14 18.98 25.69
N ASP A 460 -13.86 18.52 24.66
CA ASP A 460 -14.57 19.38 23.73
C ASP A 460 -15.70 20.12 24.46
N ASP A 461 -16.44 19.42 25.32
CA ASP A 461 -17.56 19.97 26.07
C ASP A 461 -17.07 20.98 27.12
N SER A 462 -16.00 20.68 27.85
CA SER A 462 -15.36 21.59 28.78
C SER A 462 -14.86 22.88 28.11
N ALA A 463 -14.21 22.75 26.93
CA ALA A 463 -13.76 23.90 26.17
C ALA A 463 -14.92 24.79 25.69
N ARG A 464 -16.04 24.17 25.25
CA ARG A 464 -17.26 24.89 24.85
C ARG A 464 -17.92 25.61 26.04
N MET A 465 -17.96 24.98 27.20
CA MET A 465 -18.44 25.61 28.44
C MET A 465 -17.64 26.85 28.79
N LEU A 466 -16.34 26.89 28.48
CA LEU A 466 -15.45 28.02 28.61
C LEU A 466 -15.54 29.04 27.46
N GLY A 467 -16.53 28.90 26.55
CA GLY A 467 -16.77 29.82 25.44
C GLY A 467 -15.86 29.62 24.22
N ALA A 468 -15.18 28.46 24.10
CA ALA A 468 -14.35 28.20 22.94
C ALA A 468 -15.20 27.93 21.69
N GLY A 469 -15.07 28.79 20.68
CA GLY A 469 -15.59 28.53 19.35
C GLY A 469 -14.76 27.46 18.59
N SER A 470 -15.25 27.02 17.45
CA SER A 470 -14.66 25.91 16.69
C SER A 470 -13.19 26.12 16.31
N ALA A 471 -12.80 27.32 15.90
CA ALA A 471 -11.43 27.64 15.55
C ALA A 471 -10.50 27.58 16.78
N ARG A 472 -10.96 28.11 17.92
CA ARG A 472 -10.22 28.06 19.18
C ARG A 472 -10.10 26.63 19.71
N LEU A 473 -11.16 25.82 19.59
CA LEU A 473 -11.13 24.40 19.94
C LEU A 473 -10.10 23.64 19.09
N MET A 474 -10.07 23.88 17.77
CA MET A 474 -9.08 23.25 16.89
C MET A 474 -7.66 23.69 17.24
N ALA A 475 -7.42 25.00 17.38
CA ALA A 475 -6.08 25.54 17.55
C ALA A 475 -5.48 25.22 18.94
N ASN A 476 -6.29 25.36 20.01
CA ASN A 476 -5.78 25.31 21.39
C ASN A 476 -5.95 23.94 22.05
N VAL A 477 -6.88 23.10 21.58
CA VAL A 477 -7.14 21.77 22.16
C VAL A 477 -6.73 20.65 21.19
N HIS A 478 -7.30 20.62 20.01
CA HIS A 478 -7.08 19.49 19.11
C HIS A 478 -5.68 19.49 18.50
N TRP A 479 -5.22 20.62 17.95
CA TRP A 479 -3.92 20.68 17.28
C TRP A 479 -2.75 20.26 18.19
N PRO A 480 -2.60 20.76 19.42
CA PRO A 480 -1.51 20.33 20.30
C PRO A 480 -1.52 18.83 20.61
N LEU A 481 -2.72 18.24 20.74
CA LEU A 481 -2.88 16.82 21.02
C LEU A 481 -2.68 15.94 19.78
N LEU A 482 -3.03 16.43 18.59
CA LEU A 482 -2.94 15.70 17.33
C LEU A 482 -1.59 15.84 16.61
N ARG A 483 -0.73 16.78 16.98
CA ARG A 483 0.52 17.09 16.26
C ARG A 483 1.40 15.87 15.98
N ARG A 484 1.44 14.90 16.89
CA ARG A 484 2.20 13.65 16.70
C ARG A 484 1.54 12.75 15.66
N SER A 485 0.23 12.60 15.71
CA SER A 485 -0.53 11.80 14.74
C SER A 485 -0.54 12.45 13.36
N THR A 486 -0.60 13.78 13.29
CA THR A 486 -0.53 14.53 12.01
C THR A 486 0.86 14.49 11.39
N ALA A 487 1.92 14.56 12.19
CA ALA A 487 3.29 14.39 11.70
C ALA A 487 3.52 12.98 11.17
N ALA A 488 3.01 11.95 11.86
CA ALA A 488 3.05 10.56 11.37
C ALA A 488 2.25 10.41 10.06
N ALA A 489 1.06 11.02 9.96
CA ALA A 489 0.24 11.04 8.76
C ALA A 489 0.99 11.67 7.57
N ALA A 490 1.58 12.86 7.81
CA ALA A 490 2.36 13.57 6.78
C ALA A 490 3.53 12.73 6.28
N LEU A 491 4.27 12.09 7.18
CA LEU A 491 5.40 11.24 6.81
C LEU A 491 4.97 10.02 5.98
N LEU A 492 3.88 9.35 6.39
CA LEU A 492 3.38 8.18 5.65
C LEU A 492 2.96 8.57 4.24
N VAL A 493 2.16 9.63 4.10
CA VAL A 493 1.75 10.13 2.77
C VAL A 493 2.96 10.56 1.94
N PHE A 494 3.91 11.27 2.54
CA PHE A 494 5.14 11.70 1.86
C PHE A 494 5.90 10.51 1.27
N VAL A 495 6.10 9.45 2.06
CA VAL A 495 6.84 8.25 1.62
C VAL A 495 6.07 7.48 0.55
N ASP A 496 4.74 7.37 0.69
CA ASP A 496 3.90 6.68 -0.30
C ASP A 496 3.89 7.43 -1.65
N VAL A 497 3.84 8.76 -1.62
CA VAL A 497 3.95 9.60 -2.83
C VAL A 497 5.33 9.46 -3.49
N MET A 498 6.40 9.43 -2.70
CA MET A 498 7.77 9.25 -3.22
C MET A 498 7.95 7.94 -4.02
N LYS A 499 7.21 6.90 -3.66
CA LYS A 499 7.27 5.57 -4.27
C LYS A 499 6.24 5.36 -5.38
N GLU A 500 5.30 6.29 -5.55
CA GLU A 500 4.20 6.14 -6.50
C GLU A 500 4.73 6.27 -7.93
N LEU A 501 4.42 5.27 -8.77
CA LEU A 501 4.90 5.19 -10.15
C LEU A 501 3.78 5.38 -11.19
N PRO A 502 2.67 4.62 -11.22
CA PRO A 502 1.72 4.62 -12.34
C PRO A 502 1.04 5.98 -12.56
N ALA A 503 0.54 6.64 -11.53
CA ALA A 503 -0.07 7.95 -11.69
C ALA A 503 0.96 9.03 -12.00
N THR A 504 2.13 8.95 -11.38
CA THR A 504 3.25 9.87 -11.64
C THR A 504 3.70 9.81 -13.09
N MET A 505 3.85 8.61 -13.65
CA MET A 505 4.31 8.42 -15.02
C MET A 505 3.39 9.08 -16.05
N VAL A 506 2.08 9.07 -15.81
CA VAL A 506 1.09 9.60 -16.76
C VAL A 506 0.80 11.08 -16.53
N LEU A 507 0.72 11.53 -15.27
CA LEU A 507 0.25 12.87 -14.92
C LEU A 507 1.36 13.87 -14.57
N ARG A 508 2.62 13.45 -14.52
CA ARG A 508 3.70 14.39 -14.19
C ARG A 508 3.83 15.47 -15.28
N PRO A 509 4.02 16.73 -14.88
CA PRO A 509 4.31 17.80 -15.82
C PRO A 509 5.63 17.56 -16.56
N PHE A 510 5.76 18.17 -17.73
CA PHE A 510 7.02 18.14 -18.47
C PHE A 510 8.19 18.65 -17.61
N ASN A 511 9.35 18.05 -17.72
CA ASN A 511 10.55 18.35 -16.91
C ASN A 511 10.35 18.23 -15.38
N SER A 512 9.39 17.45 -14.93
CA SER A 512 9.14 17.19 -13.50
C SER A 512 9.34 15.71 -13.15
N ASP A 513 10.42 15.12 -13.67
CA ASP A 513 10.75 13.73 -13.40
C ASP A 513 11.00 13.50 -11.91
N THR A 514 10.43 12.40 -11.39
CA THR A 514 10.63 11.97 -10.01
C THR A 514 11.58 10.78 -9.95
N LEU A 515 12.14 10.50 -8.77
CA LEU A 515 13.03 9.35 -8.55
C LEU A 515 12.38 8.03 -8.99
N ALA A 516 11.08 7.82 -8.71
CA ALA A 516 10.37 6.61 -9.09
C ALA A 516 10.26 6.44 -10.60
N VAL A 517 9.91 7.50 -11.31
CA VAL A 517 9.78 7.49 -12.78
C VAL A 517 11.13 7.29 -13.45
N VAL A 518 12.16 8.01 -12.99
CA VAL A 518 13.51 7.87 -13.56
C VAL A 518 14.09 6.50 -13.32
N ALA A 519 13.93 5.93 -12.10
CA ALA A 519 14.36 4.57 -11.83
C ALA A 519 13.69 3.56 -12.79
N TYR A 520 12.38 3.73 -13.04
CA TYR A 520 11.66 2.88 -13.98
C TYR A 520 12.12 3.07 -15.43
N GLN A 521 12.31 4.33 -15.89
CA GLN A 521 12.74 4.61 -17.26
C GLN A 521 14.14 4.05 -17.52
N LEU A 522 15.11 4.30 -16.63
CA LEU A 522 16.46 3.78 -16.75
C LEU A 522 16.48 2.23 -16.75
N ALA A 523 15.67 1.61 -15.90
CA ALA A 523 15.56 0.15 -15.89
C ALA A 523 14.94 -0.40 -17.19
N ARG A 524 13.89 0.27 -17.73
CA ARG A 524 13.26 -0.10 -18.99
C ARG A 524 14.20 0.04 -20.18
N ASP A 525 15.08 1.06 -20.14
CA ASP A 525 16.09 1.33 -21.16
C ASP A 525 17.36 0.48 -20.99
N GLU A 526 17.31 -0.58 -20.18
CA GLU A 526 18.41 -1.52 -19.88
C GLU A 526 19.63 -0.86 -19.17
N ARG A 527 19.47 0.35 -18.64
CA ARG A 527 20.50 1.11 -17.93
C ARG A 527 20.40 0.84 -16.41
N LEU A 528 20.44 -0.43 -16.03
CA LEU A 528 20.18 -0.88 -14.66
C LEU A 528 21.21 -0.33 -13.65
N GLY A 529 22.46 -0.20 -14.04
CA GLY A 529 23.51 0.41 -13.20
C GLY A 529 23.18 1.85 -12.81
N GLU A 530 22.67 2.66 -13.73
CA GLU A 530 22.27 4.04 -13.47
C GLU A 530 20.96 4.13 -12.68
N ALA A 531 20.05 3.15 -12.86
CA ALA A 531 18.81 3.05 -12.10
C ALA A 531 19.06 2.78 -10.59
N ALA A 532 20.22 2.28 -10.22
CA ALA A 532 20.58 1.98 -8.83
C ALA A 532 20.57 3.23 -7.95
N LEU A 533 21.04 4.37 -8.42
CA LEU A 533 21.12 5.62 -7.65
C LEU A 533 19.73 6.13 -7.23
N PRO A 534 18.78 6.41 -8.14
CA PRO A 534 17.43 6.83 -7.75
C PRO A 534 16.68 5.74 -6.96
N SER A 535 16.93 4.47 -7.23
CA SER A 535 16.33 3.36 -6.51
C SER A 535 16.77 3.27 -5.06
N LEU A 536 18.07 3.40 -4.78
CA LEU A 536 18.61 3.42 -3.40
C LEU A 536 18.13 4.65 -2.62
N ALA A 537 17.97 5.80 -3.30
CA ALA A 537 17.37 6.97 -2.65
C ALA A 537 15.92 6.71 -2.20
N LEU A 538 15.11 6.02 -3.01
CA LEU A 538 13.76 5.61 -2.63
C LEU A 538 13.77 4.64 -1.45
N VAL A 539 14.71 3.70 -1.42
CA VAL A 539 14.89 2.76 -0.29
C VAL A 539 15.24 3.53 0.99
N ALA A 540 16.17 4.49 0.91
CA ALA A 540 16.56 5.31 2.06
C ALA A 540 15.36 6.09 2.64
N VAL A 541 14.53 6.69 1.78
CA VAL A 541 13.28 7.36 2.20
C VAL A 541 12.30 6.35 2.81
N GLY A 542 12.16 5.18 2.20
CA GLY A 542 11.28 4.11 2.68
C GLY A 542 11.67 3.51 4.03
N LEU A 543 12.95 3.57 4.41
CA LEU A 543 13.42 3.12 5.72
C LEU A 543 12.88 3.99 6.87
N VAL A 544 12.60 5.27 6.65
CA VAL A 544 12.17 6.19 7.71
C VAL A 544 10.91 5.70 8.44
N PRO A 545 9.77 5.42 7.76
CA PRO A 545 8.58 4.91 8.43
C PRO A 545 8.79 3.52 9.05
N VAL A 546 9.63 2.65 8.46
CA VAL A 546 9.93 1.33 9.01
C VAL A 546 10.69 1.46 10.34
N ILE A 547 11.66 2.35 10.43
CA ILE A 547 12.40 2.64 11.68
C ILE A 547 11.45 3.22 12.73
N LEU A 548 10.57 4.14 12.37
CA LEU A 548 9.60 4.72 13.31
C LEU A 548 8.60 3.66 13.80
N LEU A 549 8.12 2.79 12.91
CA LEU A 549 7.24 1.69 13.28
C LEU A 549 7.94 0.73 14.26
N SER A 550 9.21 0.41 14.01
CA SER A 550 10.00 -0.45 14.88
C SER A 550 10.15 0.12 16.29
N ARG A 551 10.33 1.45 16.42
CA ARG A 551 10.42 2.13 17.74
C ARG A 551 9.09 2.06 18.51
N THR A 552 7.96 2.19 17.83
CA THR A 552 6.64 2.09 18.49
C THR A 552 6.32 0.67 18.96
N LEU A 553 6.84 -0.34 18.30
CA LEU A 553 6.73 -1.75 18.73
C LEU A 553 7.60 -2.03 19.98
N ARG A 554 8.76 -1.39 20.11
CA ARG A 554 9.65 -1.54 21.27
C ARG A 554 9.14 -0.84 22.54
N SER A 555 8.44 0.30 22.40
CA SER A 555 7.96 1.07 23.56
C SER A 555 6.76 0.42 24.28
N ARG A 556 6.26 -0.72 23.81
CA ARG A 556 5.19 -1.50 24.45
C ARG A 556 5.71 -2.67 25.29
N HIS A 557 7.02 -2.86 25.36
CA HIS A 557 7.74 -3.83 26.18
C HIS A 557 8.66 -3.10 27.17
#